data_3be25392b30a8c9054be7e0ceca31201
#
_entry.id   3be25392b30a8c9054be7e0ceca31201
#
_cell.length_a   1.000
_cell.length_b   1.000
_cell.length_c   1.000
_cell.angle_alpha   90.00
_cell.angle_beta   90.00
_cell.angle_gamma   90.00
#
_symmetry.space_group_name_H-M   'P 1'
#
loop_
_entity.id
_entity.type
_entity.pdbx_description
1 polymer ?
#
loop_
_entity_poly.entity_id
_entity_poly.type
_entity_poly.pdbx_seq_one_letter_code
_entity_poly.pdbx_strand_id
1 'polypeptide(L)'
;MNIEQIQTHPFPDQRPGTSGLRKKVRVFQQDHYLENFVQSIFDTQPDLRGGTLVLGGDGRYHNREAIQTILRMAAANGIGRVLVGQGGILSTPAASCVIRKYRTQGGIILSASHNPGGPDGDFGIKFNTANGGPAPEKVTEAIYRRTREIDSYRITDDEGIDIDQAGTHTLGETTVEVIDPVRDYAALMRELFDFDAIHQLFNSGLFRMRFDAMHAVTGPYAVEILERILGAEPGTVINGEPKEDFGGGHPDPNLVHAHELVDLTHGFDPVDFGAASDGDGDRNMILGKEFFVTPSDSLAILAANAHRVPGYRNGIVGIARSMPTSQAADRVADALGIDCYETPTGWKFFGNLLDARRITLCGEESFGTGSDHVREKDGLWAVLFWLNLLAILQQPVATIVRDHWRRYGRNYYTRHDYEGVDKAAAEELIQQLRFSLQELPGQEFEGRIVDYADDFAYTDPVDGSVSANQGIRIGFRDGSRIVFRLSGTGTEGATLRVYLEAFEADPSRHDLEPAEVLAPLVRIADRVAGIRHRLGRERADVIT
;
A
#
# COMPACT_ATOMS: atom_id res chain seq x y z
N MET A 1 10.54 24.85 -30.06
CA MET A 1 9.47 24.56 -29.08
C MET A 1 8.51 25.75 -29.08
N ASN A 2 7.28 25.49 -29.41
CA ASN A 2 6.20 26.47 -29.30
C ASN A 2 5.29 26.05 -28.11
N ILE A 3 4.95 27.00 -27.25
CA ILE A 3 4.04 26.73 -26.12
C ILE A 3 2.63 27.09 -26.57
N GLU A 4 1.75 26.13 -26.52
CA GLU A 4 0.34 26.31 -26.85
C GLU A 4 -0.49 26.38 -25.57
N GLN A 5 -1.46 27.28 -25.55
CA GLN A 5 -2.49 27.33 -24.52
C GLN A 5 -3.79 26.77 -25.11
N ILE A 6 -4.15 25.57 -24.66
CA ILE A 6 -5.33 24.85 -25.14
C ILE A 6 -6.52 25.18 -24.24
N GLN A 7 -7.62 25.59 -24.85
CA GLN A 7 -8.88 25.79 -24.14
C GLN A 7 -9.52 24.45 -23.76
N THR A 8 -10.08 24.39 -22.54
CA THR A 8 -10.70 23.18 -22.01
C THR A 8 -11.91 23.51 -21.13
N HIS A 9 -12.51 22.52 -20.51
CA HIS A 9 -13.61 22.66 -19.58
C HIS A 9 -13.43 21.69 -18.40
N PRO A 10 -13.97 22.01 -17.21
CA PRO A 10 -13.92 21.14 -16.06
C PRO A 10 -14.63 19.80 -16.27
N PHE A 11 -14.03 18.71 -15.75
CA PHE A 11 -14.71 17.42 -15.60
C PHE A 11 -15.27 17.28 -14.19
N PRO A 12 -16.50 16.74 -14.01
CA PRO A 12 -17.15 16.71 -12.71
C PRO A 12 -16.57 15.66 -11.74
N ASP A 13 -15.79 14.71 -12.24
CA ASP A 13 -15.41 13.49 -11.56
C ASP A 13 -13.90 13.37 -11.25
N GLN A 14 -13.15 14.46 -11.35
CA GLN A 14 -11.70 14.49 -11.08
C GLN A 14 -11.34 14.63 -9.60
N ARG A 15 -12.18 14.12 -8.70
CA ARG A 15 -11.88 14.12 -7.28
C ARG A 15 -10.93 12.96 -6.93
N PRO A 16 -9.71 13.24 -6.41
CA PRO A 16 -8.82 12.18 -5.95
C PRO A 16 -9.40 11.42 -4.75
N GLY A 17 -9.18 10.10 -4.74
CA GLY A 17 -9.37 9.28 -3.56
C GLY A 17 -8.15 9.32 -2.63
N THR A 18 -8.07 8.38 -1.69
CA THR A 18 -6.97 8.26 -0.72
C THR A 18 -5.59 8.06 -1.38
N SER A 19 -5.57 7.44 -2.57
CA SER A 19 -4.34 7.11 -3.30
C SER A 19 -4.37 7.65 -4.73
N GLY A 20 -4.78 8.90 -4.90
CA GLY A 20 -4.83 9.58 -6.19
C GLY A 20 -6.16 9.45 -6.93
N LEU A 21 -6.19 9.97 -8.15
CA LEU A 21 -7.33 9.87 -9.06
C LEU A 21 -7.24 8.57 -9.85
N ARG A 22 -8.25 7.70 -9.72
CA ARG A 22 -8.33 6.41 -10.43
C ARG A 22 -9.61 6.33 -11.23
N LYS A 23 -9.52 5.98 -12.50
CA LYS A 23 -10.63 5.80 -13.42
C LYS A 23 -10.28 4.72 -14.44
N LYS A 24 -11.27 4.27 -15.22
CA LYS A 24 -11.01 3.44 -16.40
C LYS A 24 -10.07 4.16 -17.38
N VAL A 25 -9.20 3.40 -18.06
CA VAL A 25 -8.29 3.93 -19.08
C VAL A 25 -9.01 4.83 -20.06
N ARG A 26 -10.17 4.38 -20.59
CA ARG A 26 -10.99 5.15 -21.55
C ARG A 26 -11.43 6.53 -21.04
N VAL A 27 -11.51 6.72 -19.72
CA VAL A 27 -11.83 8.03 -19.12
C VAL A 27 -10.63 8.96 -19.22
N PHE A 28 -9.42 8.45 -18.90
CA PHE A 28 -8.19 9.23 -19.06
C PHE A 28 -7.82 9.52 -20.51
N GLN A 29 -8.29 8.71 -21.46
CA GLN A 29 -8.09 8.90 -22.88
C GLN A 29 -9.07 9.91 -23.52
N GLN A 30 -10.03 10.45 -22.76
CA GLN A 30 -10.85 11.57 -23.22
C GLN A 30 -9.97 12.79 -23.43
N ASP A 31 -10.25 13.54 -24.50
CA ASP A 31 -9.54 14.80 -24.79
C ASP A 31 -9.56 15.72 -23.57
N HIS A 32 -8.38 16.22 -23.18
CA HIS A 32 -8.17 17.15 -22.08
C HIS A 32 -8.30 16.57 -20.66
N TYR A 33 -8.70 15.31 -20.47
CA TYR A 33 -8.97 14.76 -19.14
C TYR A 33 -7.71 14.68 -18.27
N LEU A 34 -6.65 14.04 -18.80
CA LEU A 34 -5.35 13.94 -18.11
C LEU A 34 -4.72 15.32 -17.94
N GLU A 35 -4.73 16.12 -19.01
CA GLU A 35 -4.12 17.44 -19.06
C GLU A 35 -4.72 18.40 -18.03
N ASN A 36 -6.03 18.37 -17.83
CA ASN A 36 -6.70 19.18 -16.82
C ASN A 36 -6.21 18.86 -15.40
N PHE A 37 -6.06 17.58 -15.09
CA PHE A 37 -5.58 17.17 -13.77
C PHE A 37 -4.12 17.54 -13.57
N VAL A 38 -3.27 17.32 -14.57
CA VAL A 38 -1.84 17.67 -14.53
C VAL A 38 -1.65 19.17 -14.42
N GLN A 39 -2.37 19.98 -15.21
CA GLN A 39 -2.31 21.43 -15.13
C GLN A 39 -2.74 21.93 -13.72
N SER A 40 -3.76 21.29 -13.16
CA SER A 40 -4.23 21.63 -11.80
C SER A 40 -3.18 21.34 -10.73
N ILE A 41 -2.36 20.30 -10.91
CA ILE A 41 -1.19 20.05 -10.06
C ILE A 41 -0.20 21.22 -10.21
N PHE A 42 0.18 21.56 -11.44
CA PHE A 42 1.17 22.61 -11.69
C PHE A 42 0.71 24.00 -11.22
N ASP A 43 -0.56 24.31 -11.38
CA ASP A 43 -1.14 25.59 -10.94
C ASP A 43 -1.18 25.73 -9.41
N THR A 44 -1.34 24.61 -8.70
CA THR A 44 -1.48 24.59 -7.23
C THR A 44 -0.18 24.30 -6.49
N GLN A 45 0.87 23.89 -7.22
CA GLN A 45 2.20 23.59 -6.67
C GLN A 45 3.26 24.53 -7.28
N PRO A 46 3.30 25.81 -6.87
CA PRO A 46 4.15 26.82 -7.51
C PRO A 46 5.65 26.51 -7.39
N ASP A 47 6.08 25.77 -6.38
CA ASP A 47 7.48 25.39 -6.17
C ASP A 47 8.03 24.44 -7.23
N LEU A 48 7.16 23.81 -8.00
CA LEU A 48 7.56 23.01 -9.16
C LEU A 48 8.13 23.87 -10.28
N ARG A 49 7.72 25.14 -10.40
CA ARG A 49 8.22 26.04 -11.43
C ARG A 49 9.70 26.38 -11.17
N GLY A 50 10.55 26.06 -12.14
CA GLY A 50 12.01 26.12 -11.98
C GLY A 50 12.59 25.01 -11.11
N GLY A 51 11.74 24.21 -10.45
CA GLY A 51 12.12 23.10 -9.59
C GLY A 51 12.29 21.78 -10.32
N THR A 52 12.40 20.69 -9.56
CA THR A 52 12.55 19.32 -10.07
C THR A 52 11.30 18.48 -9.76
N LEU A 53 10.76 17.83 -10.78
CA LEU A 53 9.65 16.88 -10.69
C LEU A 53 10.16 15.45 -10.91
N VAL A 54 9.73 14.49 -10.10
CA VAL A 54 9.90 13.05 -10.36
C VAL A 54 8.69 12.54 -11.13
N LEU A 55 8.91 11.69 -12.13
CA LEU A 55 7.85 11.16 -12.98
C LEU A 55 8.09 9.68 -13.27
N GLY A 56 7.05 8.86 -13.13
CA GLY A 56 7.06 7.47 -13.51
C GLY A 56 5.77 6.77 -13.12
N GLY A 57 5.73 5.46 -13.31
CA GLY A 57 4.55 4.67 -12.99
C GLY A 57 4.82 3.17 -12.97
N ASP A 58 3.75 2.39 -12.89
CA ASP A 58 3.81 0.93 -12.79
C ASP A 58 3.88 0.21 -14.16
N GLY A 59 3.92 0.96 -15.26
CA GLY A 59 4.04 0.40 -16.60
C GLY A 59 2.75 -0.14 -17.19
N ARG A 60 1.60 0.07 -16.53
CA ARG A 60 0.29 -0.34 -17.06
C ARG A 60 -0.07 0.36 -18.37
N TYR A 61 -1.09 -0.16 -19.04
CA TYR A 61 -1.58 0.41 -20.30
C TYR A 61 -1.83 1.92 -20.17
N HIS A 62 -1.46 2.69 -21.18
CA HIS A 62 -1.50 4.15 -21.25
C HIS A 62 -0.42 4.90 -20.42
N ASN A 63 0.46 4.20 -19.73
CA ASN A 63 1.51 4.84 -18.90
C ASN A 63 2.48 5.67 -19.75
N ARG A 64 2.93 5.13 -20.88
CA ARG A 64 3.94 5.77 -21.73
C ARG A 64 3.41 7.04 -22.42
N GLU A 65 2.20 7.00 -22.93
CA GLU A 65 1.52 8.13 -23.57
C GLU A 65 1.28 9.25 -22.55
N ALA A 66 0.83 8.89 -21.36
CA ALA A 66 0.62 9.84 -20.27
C ALA A 66 1.94 10.52 -19.85
N ILE A 67 3.05 9.78 -19.77
CA ILE A 67 4.37 10.33 -19.48
C ILE A 67 4.78 11.36 -20.54
N GLN A 68 4.63 11.06 -21.84
CA GLN A 68 4.97 12.00 -22.91
C GLN A 68 4.13 13.28 -22.81
N THR A 69 2.84 13.16 -22.53
CA THR A 69 1.94 14.30 -22.32
C THR A 69 2.41 15.15 -21.13
N ILE A 70 2.72 14.51 -19.99
CA ILE A 70 3.17 15.21 -18.78
C ILE A 70 4.52 15.91 -19.00
N LEU A 71 5.46 15.29 -19.72
CA LEU A 71 6.76 15.90 -20.04
C LEU A 71 6.60 17.17 -20.88
N ARG A 72 5.76 17.13 -21.91
CA ARG A 72 5.44 18.30 -22.74
C ARG A 72 4.75 19.40 -21.96
N MET A 73 3.84 19.03 -21.05
CA MET A 73 3.18 19.98 -20.15
C MET A 73 4.15 20.56 -19.12
N ALA A 74 5.06 19.77 -18.57
CA ALA A 74 6.08 20.22 -17.63
C ALA A 74 6.96 21.29 -18.27
N ALA A 75 7.42 21.07 -19.50
CA ALA A 75 8.20 22.04 -20.26
C ALA A 75 7.42 23.35 -20.51
N ALA A 76 6.14 23.25 -20.91
CA ALA A 76 5.30 24.41 -21.14
C ALA A 76 4.97 25.21 -19.87
N ASN A 77 5.02 24.58 -18.70
CA ASN A 77 4.74 25.20 -17.39
C ASN A 77 6.01 25.64 -16.65
N GLY A 78 7.20 25.51 -17.28
CA GLY A 78 8.44 26.02 -16.73
C GLY A 78 9.00 25.18 -15.58
N ILE A 79 8.75 23.88 -15.57
CA ILE A 79 9.45 22.93 -14.67
C ILE A 79 10.92 22.91 -15.07
N GLY A 80 11.84 23.14 -14.14
CA GLY A 80 13.28 23.25 -14.46
C GLY A 80 13.90 21.90 -14.83
N ARG A 81 13.52 20.83 -14.12
CA ARG A 81 14.04 19.47 -14.35
C ARG A 81 12.98 18.42 -14.11
N VAL A 82 12.99 17.35 -14.91
CA VAL A 82 12.19 16.15 -14.67
C VAL A 82 13.12 14.95 -14.58
N LEU A 83 12.98 14.17 -13.50
CA LEU A 83 13.59 12.85 -13.34
C LEU A 83 12.55 11.81 -13.72
N VAL A 84 12.71 11.14 -14.85
CA VAL A 84 11.74 10.14 -15.33
C VAL A 84 12.38 8.76 -15.32
N GLY A 85 11.68 7.75 -14.83
CA GLY A 85 12.16 6.37 -14.85
C GLY A 85 12.32 5.85 -16.27
N GLN A 86 13.40 5.14 -16.54
CA GLN A 86 13.65 4.51 -17.85
C GLN A 86 12.47 3.59 -18.22
N GLY A 87 12.02 3.65 -19.47
CA GLY A 87 10.83 2.95 -19.93
C GLY A 87 9.51 3.49 -19.34
N GLY A 88 9.56 4.61 -18.61
CA GLY A 88 8.42 5.15 -17.86
C GLY A 88 8.14 4.42 -16.55
N ILE A 89 9.01 3.49 -16.16
CA ILE A 89 8.83 2.64 -14.97
C ILE A 89 9.47 3.30 -13.75
N LEU A 90 8.70 3.41 -12.67
CA LEU A 90 9.17 3.78 -11.35
C LEU A 90 8.15 3.29 -10.32
N SER A 91 8.52 2.34 -9.48
CA SER A 91 7.63 1.86 -8.42
C SER A 91 7.30 2.98 -7.43
N THR A 92 6.16 2.89 -6.77
CA THR A 92 5.74 3.88 -5.78
C THR A 92 6.79 4.11 -4.68
N PRO A 93 7.37 3.08 -4.03
CA PRO A 93 8.46 3.30 -3.06
C PRO A 93 9.75 3.83 -3.69
N ALA A 94 10.10 3.43 -4.92
CA ALA A 94 11.26 3.98 -5.60
C ALA A 94 11.08 5.47 -5.96
N ALA A 95 9.88 5.87 -6.35
CA ALA A 95 9.56 7.29 -6.57
C ALA A 95 9.74 8.10 -5.28
N SER A 96 9.26 7.60 -4.14
CA SER A 96 9.49 8.21 -2.83
C SER A 96 10.99 8.30 -2.50
N CYS A 97 11.76 7.24 -2.76
CA CYS A 97 13.21 7.21 -2.60
C CYS A 97 13.90 8.33 -3.44
N VAL A 98 13.55 8.43 -4.72
CA VAL A 98 14.14 9.43 -5.64
C VAL A 98 13.77 10.85 -5.21
N ILE A 99 12.50 11.13 -4.89
CA ILE A 99 12.05 12.44 -4.39
C ILE A 99 12.89 12.88 -3.18
N ARG A 100 13.06 11.99 -2.21
CA ARG A 100 13.82 12.27 -0.97
C ARG A 100 15.31 12.40 -1.21
N LYS A 101 15.92 11.50 -1.98
CA LYS A 101 17.36 11.48 -2.28
C LYS A 101 17.78 12.75 -2.99
N TYR A 102 17.05 13.16 -4.01
CA TYR A 102 17.37 14.33 -4.82
C TYR A 102 16.72 15.63 -4.32
N ARG A 103 15.96 15.56 -3.22
CA ARG A 103 15.27 16.71 -2.60
C ARG A 103 14.45 17.49 -3.60
N THR A 104 13.65 16.77 -4.38
CA THR A 104 12.81 17.37 -5.42
C THR A 104 11.57 18.02 -4.79
N GLN A 105 10.86 18.85 -5.56
CA GLN A 105 9.65 19.52 -5.09
C GLN A 105 8.43 18.62 -5.03
N GLY A 106 8.52 17.43 -5.63
CA GLY A 106 7.48 16.42 -5.62
C GLY A 106 7.59 15.45 -6.79
N GLY A 107 6.58 14.60 -6.95
CA GLY A 107 6.53 13.64 -8.03
C GLY A 107 5.11 13.30 -8.47
N ILE A 108 4.97 12.95 -9.72
CA ILE A 108 3.74 12.37 -10.30
C ILE A 108 3.99 10.89 -10.55
N ILE A 109 3.12 10.05 -9.97
CA ILE A 109 3.19 8.60 -10.06
C ILE A 109 1.93 8.10 -10.76
N LEU A 110 2.13 7.39 -11.87
CA LEU A 110 1.05 6.84 -12.69
C LEU A 110 0.77 5.40 -12.28
N SER A 111 -0.28 5.19 -11.49
CA SER A 111 -0.69 3.87 -11.03
C SER A 111 -2.12 3.87 -10.52
N ALA A 112 -2.81 2.76 -10.69
CA ALA A 112 -4.03 2.40 -9.97
C ALA A 112 -3.77 1.22 -9.00
N SER A 113 -2.51 1.06 -8.52
CA SER A 113 -2.07 0.03 -7.56
C SER A 113 -2.46 -1.38 -8.05
N HIS A 114 -3.18 -2.14 -7.23
CA HIS A 114 -3.60 -3.51 -7.49
C HIS A 114 -4.79 -3.68 -8.47
N ASN A 115 -5.34 -2.59 -8.99
CA ASN A 115 -6.44 -2.67 -9.95
C ASN A 115 -5.98 -3.26 -11.29
N PRO A 116 -6.83 -3.99 -12.02
CA PRO A 116 -6.49 -4.59 -13.32
C PRO A 116 -5.97 -3.56 -14.32
N GLY A 117 -5.01 -3.98 -15.14
CA GLY A 117 -4.45 -3.20 -16.26
C GLY A 117 -5.11 -3.50 -17.60
N GLY A 118 -4.45 -3.06 -18.68
CA GLY A 118 -4.92 -3.22 -20.04
C GLY A 118 -5.90 -2.14 -20.50
N PRO A 119 -6.33 -2.18 -21.78
CA PRO A 119 -7.13 -1.11 -22.39
C PRO A 119 -8.51 -0.91 -21.76
N ASP A 120 -9.10 -1.97 -21.20
CA ASP A 120 -10.38 -1.92 -20.47
C ASP A 120 -10.18 -1.85 -18.94
N GLY A 121 -8.93 -1.82 -18.49
CA GLY A 121 -8.54 -1.75 -17.11
C GLY A 121 -8.63 -0.34 -16.51
N ASP A 122 -7.97 -0.18 -15.38
CA ASP A 122 -7.94 1.07 -14.64
C ASP A 122 -6.60 1.80 -14.83
N PHE A 123 -6.65 3.11 -14.82
CA PHE A 123 -5.49 4.00 -14.82
C PHE A 123 -5.58 4.95 -13.63
N GLY A 124 -4.43 5.44 -13.17
CA GLY A 124 -4.41 6.36 -12.04
C GLY A 124 -3.24 7.32 -12.09
N ILE A 125 -3.43 8.45 -11.43
CA ILE A 125 -2.41 9.49 -11.24
C ILE A 125 -2.46 9.99 -9.81
N LYS A 126 -1.31 10.04 -9.17
CA LYS A 126 -1.15 10.60 -7.83
C LYS A 126 0.02 11.58 -7.78
N PHE A 127 -0.11 12.59 -6.92
CA PHE A 127 0.96 13.53 -6.62
C PHE A 127 1.53 13.24 -5.24
N ASN A 128 2.86 13.08 -5.19
CA ASN A 128 3.61 12.99 -3.94
C ASN A 128 4.35 14.30 -3.69
N THR A 129 4.31 14.78 -2.47
CA THR A 129 4.97 16.03 -2.07
C THR A 129 6.47 15.85 -1.85
N ALA A 130 7.17 16.93 -1.54
CA ALA A 130 8.63 16.95 -1.38
C ALA A 130 9.17 16.01 -0.27
N ASN A 131 8.33 15.59 0.69
CA ASN A 131 8.72 14.56 1.66
C ASN A 131 8.78 13.15 1.08
N GLY A 132 8.29 12.94 -0.15
CA GLY A 132 8.21 11.66 -0.84
C GLY A 132 6.92 10.87 -0.59
N GLY A 133 6.02 11.38 0.23
CA GLY A 133 4.75 10.73 0.57
C GLY A 133 3.55 11.26 -0.21
N PRO A 134 2.40 10.56 -0.10
CA PRO A 134 1.16 10.98 -0.69
C PRO A 134 0.77 12.39 -0.26
N ALA A 135 0.27 13.19 -1.18
CA ALA A 135 -0.15 14.56 -0.91
C ALA A 135 -1.19 14.61 0.22
N PRO A 136 -1.01 15.50 1.22
CA PRO A 136 -1.99 15.71 2.27
C PRO A 136 -3.33 16.21 1.72
N GLU A 137 -4.40 16.04 2.50
CA GLU A 137 -5.75 16.42 2.07
C GLU A 137 -5.87 17.87 1.63
N LYS A 138 -5.19 18.79 2.31
CA LYS A 138 -5.13 20.20 1.92
C LYS A 138 -4.61 20.39 0.50
N VAL A 139 -3.62 19.61 0.08
CA VAL A 139 -3.04 19.68 -1.26
C VAL A 139 -3.99 19.03 -2.27
N THR A 140 -4.53 17.86 -2.00
CA THR A 140 -5.47 17.18 -2.90
C THR A 140 -6.76 17.96 -3.09
N GLU A 141 -7.29 18.61 -2.06
CA GLU A 141 -8.45 19.50 -2.16
C GLU A 141 -8.16 20.77 -2.97
N ALA A 142 -6.95 21.33 -2.85
CA ALA A 142 -6.55 22.46 -3.69
C ALA A 142 -6.48 22.06 -5.17
N ILE A 143 -5.89 20.90 -5.49
CA ILE A 143 -5.85 20.34 -6.84
C ILE A 143 -7.28 20.13 -7.34
N TYR A 144 -8.14 19.45 -6.57
CA TYR A 144 -9.53 19.20 -6.95
C TYR A 144 -10.30 20.49 -7.22
N ARG A 145 -10.17 21.50 -6.35
CA ARG A 145 -10.81 22.81 -6.57
C ARG A 145 -10.36 23.40 -7.91
N ARG A 146 -9.05 23.34 -8.19
CA ARG A 146 -8.52 23.85 -9.46
C ARG A 146 -9.08 23.09 -10.67
N THR A 147 -9.27 21.77 -10.61
CA THR A 147 -9.91 21.00 -11.68
C THR A 147 -11.35 21.44 -11.98
N ARG A 148 -12.02 22.05 -10.99
CA ARG A 148 -13.40 22.57 -11.14
C ARG A 148 -13.47 23.97 -11.75
N GLU A 149 -12.34 24.67 -11.80
CA GLU A 149 -12.24 26.05 -12.27
C GLU A 149 -11.34 26.19 -13.51
N ILE A 150 -10.77 25.07 -13.99
CA ILE A 150 -9.84 25.08 -15.11
C ILE A 150 -10.55 25.41 -16.41
N ASP A 151 -9.93 26.29 -17.21
CA ASP A 151 -10.42 26.73 -18.53
C ASP A 151 -9.40 26.54 -19.65
N SER A 152 -8.14 26.30 -19.26
CA SER A 152 -7.04 26.12 -20.21
C SER A 152 -5.87 25.39 -19.58
N TYR A 153 -5.04 24.73 -20.39
CA TYR A 153 -3.76 24.16 -19.99
C TYR A 153 -2.66 24.50 -21.00
N ARG A 154 -1.41 24.34 -20.60
CA ARG A 154 -0.23 24.61 -21.43
C ARG A 154 0.48 23.32 -21.79
N ILE A 155 0.81 23.20 -23.07
CA ILE A 155 1.57 22.07 -23.61
C ILE A 155 2.48 22.55 -24.72
N THR A 156 3.57 21.83 -24.99
CA THR A 156 4.44 22.10 -26.15
C THR A 156 4.06 21.26 -27.36
N ASP A 157 4.39 21.76 -28.54
CA ASP A 157 4.23 21.07 -29.82
C ASP A 157 5.33 20.04 -30.12
N ASP A 158 6.25 19.81 -29.18
CA ASP A 158 7.35 18.83 -29.32
C ASP A 158 6.84 17.38 -29.42
N GLU A 159 7.60 16.54 -30.13
CA GLU A 159 7.27 15.12 -30.31
C GLU A 159 7.51 14.25 -29.04
N GLY A 160 8.10 14.83 -27.98
CA GLY A 160 8.49 14.11 -26.75
C GLY A 160 9.95 13.66 -26.78
N ILE A 161 10.30 12.72 -25.90
CA ILE A 161 11.67 12.20 -25.78
C ILE A 161 11.69 10.67 -25.76
N ASP A 162 12.83 10.09 -26.13
CA ASP A 162 13.06 8.66 -25.94
C ASP A 162 13.31 8.37 -24.45
N ILE A 163 12.34 7.74 -23.80
CA ILE A 163 12.42 7.34 -22.38
C ILE A 163 13.02 5.94 -22.19
N ASP A 164 13.35 5.23 -23.26
CA ASP A 164 13.92 3.87 -23.16
C ASP A 164 15.44 3.89 -22.95
N GLN A 165 16.09 5.02 -23.21
CA GLN A 165 17.52 5.17 -23.00
C GLN A 165 17.83 6.11 -21.85
N ALA A 166 18.57 5.61 -20.84
CA ALA A 166 19.07 6.45 -19.77
C ALA A 166 19.98 7.57 -20.30
N GLY A 167 19.78 8.78 -19.82
CA GLY A 167 20.55 9.95 -20.26
C GLY A 167 19.82 11.25 -20.02
N THR A 168 20.46 12.34 -20.44
CA THR A 168 19.92 13.69 -20.29
C THR A 168 19.44 14.23 -21.63
N HIS A 169 18.22 14.69 -21.67
CA HIS A 169 17.55 15.30 -22.81
C HIS A 169 17.10 16.73 -22.44
N THR A 170 16.81 17.52 -23.44
CA THR A 170 16.23 18.87 -23.27
C THR A 170 14.89 18.95 -23.98
N LEU A 171 13.90 19.51 -23.31
CA LEU A 171 12.60 19.82 -23.87
C LEU A 171 12.36 21.31 -23.62
N GLY A 172 12.72 22.15 -24.59
CA GLY A 172 12.81 23.60 -24.39
C GLY A 172 13.86 23.97 -23.34
N GLU A 173 13.44 24.66 -22.28
CA GLU A 173 14.31 25.02 -21.15
C GLU A 173 14.34 23.95 -20.05
N THR A 174 13.49 22.92 -20.15
CA THR A 174 13.40 21.85 -19.17
C THR A 174 14.45 20.78 -19.44
N THR A 175 15.24 20.45 -18.44
CA THR A 175 16.13 19.28 -18.48
C THR A 175 15.34 18.04 -18.10
N VAL A 176 15.31 17.04 -18.98
CA VAL A 176 14.71 15.73 -18.69
C VAL A 176 15.80 14.70 -18.56
N GLU A 177 15.90 14.08 -17.41
CA GLU A 177 16.86 13.02 -17.12
C GLU A 177 16.13 11.70 -16.99
N VAL A 178 16.43 10.77 -17.91
CA VAL A 178 15.96 9.38 -17.86
C VAL A 178 16.87 8.60 -16.93
N ILE A 179 16.36 8.21 -15.77
CA ILE A 179 17.12 7.54 -14.71
C ILE A 179 16.85 6.04 -14.71
N ASP A 180 17.85 5.26 -14.29
CA ASP A 180 17.67 3.86 -13.95
C ASP A 180 16.70 3.75 -12.74
N PRO A 181 15.52 3.11 -12.90
CA PRO A 181 14.52 3.07 -11.85
C PRO A 181 14.92 2.24 -10.63
N VAL A 182 15.85 1.32 -10.79
CA VAL A 182 16.26 0.34 -9.76
C VAL A 182 17.42 0.82 -8.92
N ARG A 183 18.39 1.51 -9.54
CA ARG A 183 19.71 1.80 -8.96
C ARG A 183 19.66 2.46 -7.58
N ASP A 184 18.92 3.53 -7.44
CA ASP A 184 18.88 4.31 -6.20
C ASP A 184 18.14 3.57 -5.09
N TYR A 185 17.06 2.86 -5.45
CA TYR A 185 16.31 2.01 -4.55
C TYR A 185 17.15 0.82 -4.06
N ALA A 186 17.85 0.12 -4.95
CA ALA A 186 18.73 -0.99 -4.58
C ALA A 186 19.87 -0.55 -3.65
N ALA A 187 20.43 0.65 -3.88
CA ALA A 187 21.44 1.23 -2.99
C ALA A 187 20.88 1.48 -1.58
N LEU A 188 19.65 2.02 -1.46
CA LEU A 188 18.98 2.21 -0.17
C LEU A 188 18.73 0.87 0.53
N MET A 189 18.27 -0.16 -0.18
CA MET A 189 18.06 -1.48 0.39
C MET A 189 19.36 -2.09 0.95
N ARG A 190 20.49 -1.89 0.23
CA ARG A 190 21.80 -2.35 0.71
C ARG A 190 22.27 -1.64 1.99
N GLU A 191 21.88 -0.40 2.21
CA GLU A 191 22.18 0.33 3.46
C GLU A 191 21.35 -0.19 4.64
N LEU A 192 20.13 -0.66 4.39
CA LEU A 192 19.19 -1.09 5.41
C LEU A 192 19.40 -2.54 5.86
N PHE A 193 19.71 -3.45 4.94
CA PHE A 193 19.71 -4.89 5.16
C PHE A 193 21.12 -5.50 5.08
N ASP A 194 21.30 -6.63 5.77
CA ASP A 194 22.53 -7.42 5.72
C ASP A 194 22.54 -8.28 4.45
N PHE A 195 23.01 -7.68 3.36
CA PHE A 195 23.08 -8.36 2.06
C PHE A 195 24.05 -9.55 2.08
N ASP A 196 25.11 -9.50 2.89
CA ASP A 196 26.05 -10.60 2.99
C ASP A 196 25.41 -11.82 3.66
N ALA A 197 24.63 -11.62 4.74
CA ALA A 197 23.90 -12.68 5.39
C ALA A 197 22.81 -13.30 4.46
N ILE A 198 22.08 -12.46 3.73
CA ILE A 198 21.07 -12.94 2.77
C ILE A 198 21.74 -13.69 1.60
N HIS A 199 22.87 -13.19 1.08
CA HIS A 199 23.65 -13.87 0.06
C HIS A 199 24.11 -15.26 0.53
N GLN A 200 24.59 -15.38 1.77
CA GLN A 200 24.96 -16.67 2.36
C GLN A 200 23.76 -17.62 2.48
N LEU A 201 22.58 -17.09 2.84
CA LEU A 201 21.35 -17.90 2.88
C LEU A 201 21.03 -18.50 1.51
N PHE A 202 21.06 -17.71 0.44
CA PHE A 202 20.81 -18.20 -0.93
C PHE A 202 21.85 -19.22 -1.40
N ASN A 203 23.11 -19.03 -1.06
CA ASN A 203 24.19 -19.93 -1.45
C ASN A 203 24.38 -21.14 -0.52
N SER A 204 23.55 -21.30 0.51
CA SER A 204 23.60 -22.45 1.42
C SER A 204 23.24 -23.78 0.75
N GLY A 205 22.52 -23.75 -0.36
CA GLY A 205 21.91 -24.91 -1.02
C GLY A 205 20.77 -25.56 -0.24
N LEU A 206 20.37 -24.94 0.88
CA LEU A 206 19.31 -25.45 1.76
C LEU A 206 18.06 -24.56 1.77
N PHE A 207 18.09 -23.44 1.08
CA PHE A 207 17.00 -22.46 1.06
C PHE A 207 16.55 -22.17 -0.36
N ARG A 208 15.26 -22.30 -0.60
CA ARG A 208 14.62 -22.00 -1.89
C ARG A 208 13.50 -21.00 -1.69
N MET A 209 13.42 -20.01 -2.56
CA MET A 209 12.31 -19.05 -2.57
C MET A 209 11.74 -18.84 -3.96
N ARG A 210 10.55 -18.23 -4.00
CA ARG A 210 9.98 -17.61 -5.20
C ARG A 210 9.42 -16.24 -4.85
N PHE A 211 9.66 -15.31 -5.75
CA PHE A 211 9.05 -13.97 -5.70
C PHE A 211 8.16 -13.80 -6.92
N ASP A 212 6.88 -13.59 -6.72
CA ASP A 212 5.93 -13.31 -7.79
C ASP A 212 5.79 -11.80 -7.99
N ALA A 213 6.32 -11.29 -9.10
CA ALA A 213 6.20 -9.89 -9.48
C ALA A 213 4.86 -9.59 -10.17
N MET A 214 4.00 -10.58 -10.39
CA MET A 214 2.65 -10.45 -10.97
C MET A 214 2.62 -9.68 -12.30
N HIS A 215 3.67 -9.82 -13.12
CA HIS A 215 3.91 -9.03 -14.34
C HIS A 215 3.85 -7.51 -14.13
N ALA A 216 4.18 -7.05 -12.94
CA ALA A 216 4.10 -5.67 -12.51
C ALA A 216 5.49 -5.03 -12.35
N VAL A 217 5.51 -3.80 -11.84
CA VAL A 217 6.70 -2.93 -11.78
C VAL A 217 7.85 -3.50 -10.97
N THR A 218 7.58 -4.38 -9.99
CA THR A 218 8.62 -4.95 -9.12
C THR A 218 9.52 -5.98 -9.80
N GLY A 219 9.15 -6.49 -10.97
CA GLY A 219 9.95 -7.48 -11.70
C GLY A 219 11.41 -7.07 -11.89
N PRO A 220 11.73 -5.96 -12.57
CA PRO A 220 13.10 -5.47 -12.73
C PRO A 220 13.86 -5.25 -11.42
N TYR A 221 13.17 -4.76 -10.38
CA TYR A 221 13.76 -4.56 -9.05
C TYR A 221 14.13 -5.89 -8.38
N ALA A 222 13.21 -6.84 -8.41
CA ALA A 222 13.40 -8.15 -7.80
C ALA A 222 14.50 -8.95 -8.52
N VAL A 223 14.52 -8.94 -9.84
CA VAL A 223 15.59 -9.59 -10.63
C VAL A 223 16.95 -8.98 -10.31
N GLU A 224 17.06 -7.66 -10.28
CA GLU A 224 18.34 -7.01 -9.96
C GLU A 224 18.78 -7.29 -8.52
N ILE A 225 17.89 -7.13 -7.55
CA ILE A 225 18.24 -7.25 -6.13
C ILE A 225 18.39 -8.72 -5.72
N LEU A 226 17.41 -9.59 -6.00
CA LEU A 226 17.41 -10.96 -5.51
C LEU A 226 18.36 -11.86 -6.31
N GLU A 227 18.26 -11.83 -7.66
CA GLU A 227 19.04 -12.74 -8.50
C GLU A 227 20.46 -12.23 -8.76
N ARG A 228 20.63 -10.96 -9.18
CA ARG A 228 21.93 -10.43 -9.58
C ARG A 228 22.81 -10.00 -8.41
N ILE A 229 22.25 -9.24 -7.45
CA ILE A 229 23.03 -8.72 -6.32
C ILE A 229 23.15 -9.75 -5.20
N LEU A 230 22.03 -10.34 -4.78
CA LEU A 230 21.98 -11.28 -3.66
C LEU A 230 22.30 -12.73 -4.06
N GLY A 231 22.34 -13.04 -5.36
CA GLY A 231 22.77 -14.34 -5.86
C GLY A 231 21.75 -15.47 -5.73
N ALA A 232 20.48 -15.14 -5.67
CA ALA A 232 19.43 -16.15 -5.82
C ALA A 232 19.50 -16.79 -7.22
N GLU A 233 19.09 -18.04 -7.34
CA GLU A 233 19.09 -18.74 -8.61
C GLU A 233 18.23 -18.01 -9.67
N PRO A 234 18.68 -17.94 -10.94
CA PRO A 234 17.84 -17.44 -12.03
C PRO A 234 16.48 -18.16 -12.08
N GLY A 235 15.40 -17.39 -12.19
CA GLY A 235 14.03 -17.91 -12.11
C GLY A 235 13.46 -17.94 -10.69
N THR A 236 14.18 -17.42 -9.71
CA THR A 236 13.62 -17.10 -8.38
C THR A 236 12.48 -16.09 -8.50
N VAL A 237 12.62 -15.12 -9.39
CA VAL A 237 11.56 -14.16 -9.73
C VAL A 237 10.70 -14.74 -10.83
N ILE A 238 9.44 -15.05 -10.52
CA ILE A 238 8.42 -15.45 -11.49
C ILE A 238 7.59 -14.24 -11.90
N ASN A 239 7.00 -14.29 -13.10
CA ASN A 239 6.23 -13.18 -13.68
C ASN A 239 6.98 -11.83 -13.63
N GLY A 240 8.33 -11.87 -13.81
CA GLY A 240 9.23 -10.75 -13.60
C GLY A 240 9.27 -9.73 -14.74
N GLU A 241 8.66 -10.00 -15.88
CA GLU A 241 8.55 -9.06 -16.99
C GLU A 241 7.29 -8.20 -16.84
N PRO A 242 7.42 -6.87 -16.67
CA PRO A 242 6.27 -5.97 -16.60
C PRO A 242 5.46 -5.99 -17.89
N LYS A 243 4.14 -6.10 -17.77
CA LYS A 243 3.20 -6.06 -18.90
C LYS A 243 2.12 -5.01 -18.66
N GLU A 244 1.67 -4.36 -19.72
CA GLU A 244 0.68 -3.28 -19.64
C GLU A 244 -0.68 -3.74 -19.08
N ASP A 245 -0.98 -5.04 -19.21
CA ASP A 245 -2.19 -5.70 -18.71
C ASP A 245 -1.93 -6.64 -17.52
N PHE A 246 -0.70 -6.61 -16.96
CA PHE A 246 -0.25 -7.53 -15.91
C PHE A 246 -0.43 -9.01 -16.30
N GLY A 247 -0.23 -9.33 -17.61
CA GLY A 247 -0.40 -10.67 -18.15
C GLY A 247 -1.85 -11.16 -18.17
N GLY A 248 -2.82 -10.23 -18.18
CA GLY A 248 -4.25 -10.52 -18.09
C GLY A 248 -4.70 -10.87 -16.66
N GLY A 249 -3.81 -10.72 -15.66
CA GLY A 249 -4.06 -11.01 -14.27
C GLY A 249 -4.53 -9.80 -13.47
N HIS A 250 -4.78 -10.05 -12.18
CA HIS A 250 -5.08 -9.04 -11.18
C HIS A 250 -3.85 -8.89 -10.27
N PRO A 251 -3.11 -7.77 -10.31
CA PRO A 251 -1.84 -7.64 -9.59
C PRO A 251 -2.05 -7.30 -8.12
N ASP A 252 -2.81 -8.14 -7.40
CA ASP A 252 -3.10 -8.01 -5.97
C ASP A 252 -2.50 -9.20 -5.21
N PRO A 253 -1.50 -9.00 -4.34
CA PRO A 253 -0.74 -10.07 -3.70
C PRO A 253 -1.53 -10.71 -2.56
N ASN A 254 -2.49 -11.54 -2.89
CA ASN A 254 -3.29 -12.32 -1.96
C ASN A 254 -3.37 -13.79 -2.41
N LEU A 255 -3.93 -14.64 -1.57
CA LEU A 255 -3.99 -16.08 -1.82
C LEU A 255 -4.83 -16.47 -3.06
N VAL A 256 -5.73 -15.59 -3.49
CA VAL A 256 -6.60 -15.83 -4.66
C VAL A 256 -5.87 -15.48 -5.96
N HIS A 257 -5.24 -14.31 -6.01
CA HIS A 257 -4.63 -13.80 -7.24
C HIS A 257 -3.20 -14.29 -7.46
N ALA A 258 -2.44 -14.56 -6.39
CA ALA A 258 -1.10 -15.13 -6.47
C ALA A 258 -1.12 -16.68 -6.37
N HIS A 259 -2.10 -17.34 -7.02
CA HIS A 259 -2.30 -18.79 -6.90
C HIS A 259 -1.10 -19.62 -7.36
N GLU A 260 -0.36 -19.18 -8.39
CA GLU A 260 0.87 -19.85 -8.84
C GLU A 260 1.92 -19.90 -7.71
N LEU A 261 2.11 -18.80 -7.00
CA LEU A 261 3.01 -18.76 -5.85
C LEU A 261 2.51 -19.61 -4.69
N VAL A 262 1.20 -19.63 -4.44
CA VAL A 262 0.58 -20.51 -3.43
C VAL A 262 0.85 -21.97 -3.76
N ASP A 263 0.69 -22.39 -5.01
CA ASP A 263 0.98 -23.75 -5.46
C ASP A 263 2.46 -24.10 -5.26
N LEU A 264 3.38 -23.17 -5.49
CA LEU A 264 4.81 -23.37 -5.28
C LEU A 264 5.23 -23.45 -3.81
N THR A 265 4.42 -22.90 -2.89
CA THR A 265 4.69 -22.94 -1.45
C THR A 265 3.92 -24.04 -0.71
N HIS A 266 2.83 -24.55 -1.29
CA HIS A 266 1.93 -25.55 -0.68
C HIS A 266 1.84 -26.87 -1.48
N GLY A 267 2.55 -26.98 -2.60
CA GLY A 267 2.50 -28.14 -3.49
C GLY A 267 3.36 -29.33 -3.04
N PHE A 268 3.68 -30.23 -3.96
CA PHE A 268 4.40 -31.47 -3.68
C PHE A 268 5.86 -31.27 -3.26
N ASP A 269 6.55 -30.24 -3.81
CA ASP A 269 7.93 -29.89 -3.47
C ASP A 269 8.01 -28.39 -3.14
N PRO A 270 7.46 -27.99 -1.98
CA PRO A 270 7.28 -26.60 -1.66
C PRO A 270 8.61 -25.89 -1.40
N VAL A 271 8.70 -24.62 -1.85
CA VAL A 271 9.81 -23.73 -1.49
C VAL A 271 9.68 -23.26 -0.05
N ASP A 272 10.78 -22.86 0.55
CA ASP A 272 10.84 -22.45 1.97
C ASP A 272 10.24 -21.07 2.21
N PHE A 273 10.27 -20.20 1.19
CA PHE A 273 9.79 -18.83 1.28
C PHE A 273 9.15 -18.38 -0.04
N GLY A 274 7.98 -17.80 0.05
CA GLY A 274 7.29 -17.17 -1.06
C GLY A 274 6.93 -15.72 -0.73
N ALA A 275 7.03 -14.85 -1.71
CA ALA A 275 6.58 -13.46 -1.58
C ALA A 275 6.01 -12.94 -2.89
N ALA A 276 5.10 -11.99 -2.81
CA ALA A 276 4.54 -11.31 -3.97
C ALA A 276 4.37 -9.81 -3.69
N SER A 277 4.32 -9.02 -4.76
CA SER A 277 4.07 -7.58 -4.66
C SER A 277 3.05 -7.15 -5.72
N ASP A 278 2.37 -6.02 -5.49
CA ASP A 278 1.29 -5.52 -6.35
C ASP A 278 1.76 -4.69 -7.56
N GLY A 279 0.79 -4.12 -8.28
CA GLY A 279 1.00 -3.39 -9.53
C GLY A 279 2.05 -2.29 -9.44
N ASP A 280 2.06 -1.48 -8.39
CA ASP A 280 3.02 -0.38 -8.19
C ASP A 280 4.09 -0.66 -7.13
N GLY A 281 4.13 -1.88 -6.58
CA GLY A 281 5.20 -2.34 -5.72
C GLY A 281 5.10 -1.91 -4.27
N ASP A 282 3.96 -1.40 -3.84
CA ASP A 282 3.80 -0.87 -2.49
C ASP A 282 3.25 -1.90 -1.48
N ARG A 283 2.70 -3.04 -1.94
CA ARG A 283 2.18 -4.12 -1.09
C ARG A 283 3.07 -5.37 -1.12
N ASN A 284 2.89 -6.22 -0.11
CA ASN A 284 3.60 -7.49 -0.01
C ASN A 284 2.72 -8.60 0.55
N MET A 285 2.87 -9.81 0.02
CA MET A 285 2.38 -11.05 0.64
C MET A 285 3.57 -11.91 1.03
N ILE A 286 3.51 -12.51 2.22
CA ILE A 286 4.57 -13.35 2.78
C ILE A 286 4.03 -14.76 3.03
N LEU A 287 4.69 -15.74 2.44
CA LEU A 287 4.40 -17.16 2.60
C LEU A 287 5.65 -17.90 3.09
N GLY A 288 5.45 -18.80 4.01
CA GLY A 288 6.41 -19.87 4.30
C GLY A 288 5.96 -21.19 3.63
N LYS A 289 6.73 -22.23 3.82
CA LYS A 289 6.34 -23.57 3.41
C LYS A 289 5.03 -23.98 4.09
N GLU A 290 3.97 -24.17 3.29
CA GLU A 290 2.61 -24.49 3.75
C GLU A 290 2.09 -23.52 4.84
N PHE A 291 2.47 -22.25 4.76
CA PHE A 291 2.16 -21.28 5.81
C PHE A 291 1.94 -19.87 5.25
N PHE A 292 0.81 -19.25 5.62
CA PHE A 292 0.49 -17.87 5.29
C PHE A 292 0.75 -16.96 6.49
N VAL A 293 1.46 -15.85 6.28
CA VAL A 293 1.66 -14.81 7.30
C VAL A 293 0.67 -13.68 7.08
N THR A 294 -0.19 -13.42 8.05
CA THR A 294 -1.11 -12.28 7.96
C THR A 294 -0.33 -10.96 7.95
N PRO A 295 -0.78 -9.92 7.24
CA PRO A 295 -0.13 -8.60 7.26
C PRO A 295 0.03 -8.03 8.67
N SER A 296 -0.96 -8.24 9.54
CA SER A 296 -0.92 -7.79 10.93
C SER A 296 0.20 -8.49 11.73
N ASP A 297 0.34 -9.80 11.60
CA ASP A 297 1.44 -10.56 12.23
C ASP A 297 2.78 -10.16 11.62
N SER A 298 2.86 -9.97 10.31
CA SER A 298 4.08 -9.53 9.64
C SER A 298 4.60 -8.22 10.25
N LEU A 299 3.77 -7.17 10.35
CA LEU A 299 4.17 -5.91 10.98
C LEU A 299 4.70 -6.11 12.40
N ALA A 300 3.99 -6.88 13.22
CA ALA A 300 4.37 -7.14 14.61
C ALA A 300 5.71 -7.90 14.70
N ILE A 301 5.92 -8.90 13.83
CA ILE A 301 7.16 -9.68 13.79
C ILE A 301 8.34 -8.81 13.34
N LEU A 302 8.17 -7.98 12.30
CA LEU A 302 9.20 -7.05 11.85
C LEU A 302 9.58 -6.08 12.97
N ALA A 303 8.60 -5.51 13.68
CA ALA A 303 8.82 -4.61 14.80
C ALA A 303 9.58 -5.30 15.96
N ALA A 304 9.17 -6.50 16.35
CA ALA A 304 9.79 -7.26 17.43
C ALA A 304 11.27 -7.63 17.15
N ASN A 305 11.62 -7.75 15.88
CA ASN A 305 12.95 -8.18 15.43
C ASN A 305 13.78 -7.07 14.76
N ALA A 306 13.28 -5.84 14.71
CA ALA A 306 13.94 -4.74 14.00
C ALA A 306 15.41 -4.53 14.45
N HIS A 307 15.71 -4.68 15.73
CA HIS A 307 17.05 -4.55 16.28
C HIS A 307 18.09 -5.53 15.68
N ARG A 308 17.64 -6.58 14.99
CA ARG A 308 18.49 -7.57 14.31
C ARG A 308 18.90 -7.15 12.90
N VAL A 309 18.27 -6.13 12.36
CA VAL A 309 18.48 -5.63 11.01
C VAL A 309 19.37 -4.39 11.04
N PRO A 310 20.44 -4.31 10.21
CA PRO A 310 21.41 -3.22 10.27
C PRO A 310 20.82 -1.81 10.30
N GLY A 311 19.84 -1.53 9.45
CA GLY A 311 19.18 -0.22 9.36
C GLY A 311 18.42 0.18 10.63
N TYR A 312 18.05 -0.78 11.48
CA TYR A 312 17.23 -0.58 12.68
C TYR A 312 17.91 -1.06 13.96
N ARG A 313 19.23 -1.36 13.92
CA ARG A 313 20.00 -1.90 15.07
C ARG A 313 19.96 -1.04 16.31
N ASN A 314 19.76 0.26 16.16
CA ASN A 314 19.66 1.22 17.28
C ASN A 314 18.28 1.23 17.94
N GLY A 315 17.38 0.33 17.51
CA GLY A 315 15.99 0.26 17.94
C GLY A 315 15.05 1.10 17.10
N ILE A 316 13.76 0.90 17.34
CA ILE A 316 12.68 1.66 16.73
C ILE A 316 12.06 2.59 17.77
N VAL A 317 11.62 3.77 17.35
CA VAL A 317 11.10 4.80 18.27
C VAL A 317 9.60 4.68 18.52
N GLY A 318 8.87 4.03 17.63
CA GLY A 318 7.43 3.82 17.72
C GLY A 318 6.92 3.01 16.53
N ILE A 319 5.68 2.55 16.63
CA ILE A 319 4.96 1.81 15.60
C ILE A 319 3.65 2.55 15.30
N ALA A 320 3.17 2.49 14.06
CA ALA A 320 1.80 2.86 13.75
C ALA A 320 1.11 1.75 12.96
N ARG A 321 -0.17 1.56 13.22
CA ARG A 321 -1.04 0.69 12.43
C ARG A 321 -2.34 1.39 12.09
N SER A 322 -2.94 1.02 10.96
CA SER A 322 -4.31 1.45 10.69
C SER A 322 -5.27 0.83 11.70
N MET A 323 -6.36 1.51 11.99
CA MET A 323 -7.35 1.10 12.99
C MET A 323 -7.89 -0.31 12.74
N PRO A 324 -8.21 -0.74 11.50
CA PRO A 324 -8.68 -2.10 11.25
C PRO A 324 -7.58 -3.17 11.34
N THR A 325 -6.31 -2.81 11.30
CA THR A 325 -5.19 -3.75 11.51
C THR A 325 -5.22 -4.31 12.93
N SER A 326 -4.84 -5.58 13.13
CA SER A 326 -4.90 -6.19 14.46
C SER A 326 -4.00 -5.51 15.48
N GLN A 327 -4.30 -5.72 16.76
CA GLN A 327 -3.53 -5.19 17.90
C GLN A 327 -2.24 -5.98 18.19
N ALA A 328 -1.80 -6.84 17.27
CA ALA A 328 -0.55 -7.58 17.44
C ALA A 328 0.66 -6.65 17.59
N ALA A 329 0.70 -5.54 16.82
CA ALA A 329 1.76 -4.54 16.92
C ALA A 329 1.75 -3.77 18.25
N ASP A 330 0.56 -3.52 18.83
CA ASP A 330 0.42 -2.87 20.15
C ASP A 330 1.12 -3.69 21.23
N ARG A 331 0.96 -5.02 21.23
CA ARG A 331 1.58 -5.91 22.20
C ARG A 331 3.11 -5.89 22.10
N VAL A 332 3.64 -5.76 20.91
CA VAL A 332 5.09 -5.60 20.71
C VAL A 332 5.56 -4.24 21.22
N ALA A 333 4.83 -3.17 20.93
CA ALA A 333 5.15 -1.83 21.39
C ALA A 333 5.16 -1.77 22.94
N ASP A 334 4.14 -2.34 23.59
CA ASP A 334 4.06 -2.46 25.05
C ASP A 334 5.29 -3.18 25.62
N ALA A 335 5.67 -4.30 25.01
CA ALA A 335 6.83 -5.08 25.46
C ALA A 335 8.17 -4.36 25.23
N LEU A 336 8.25 -3.50 24.22
CA LEU A 336 9.42 -2.67 23.92
C LEU A 336 9.44 -1.34 24.71
N GLY A 337 8.33 -0.97 25.35
CA GLY A 337 8.17 0.30 26.07
C GLY A 337 8.15 1.52 25.13
N ILE A 338 7.58 1.36 23.93
CA ILE A 338 7.44 2.42 22.92
C ILE A 338 5.96 2.66 22.56
N ASP A 339 5.66 3.79 21.93
CA ASP A 339 4.30 4.11 21.52
C ASP A 339 3.86 3.27 20.31
N CYS A 340 2.58 2.87 20.31
CA CYS A 340 1.86 2.37 19.14
C CYS A 340 0.71 3.31 18.81
N TYR A 341 0.70 3.86 17.60
CA TYR A 341 -0.34 4.79 17.14
C TYR A 341 -1.38 4.03 16.32
N GLU A 342 -2.65 4.16 16.70
CA GLU A 342 -3.78 3.70 15.90
C GLU A 342 -4.29 4.86 15.03
N THR A 343 -4.20 4.71 13.70
CA THR A 343 -4.58 5.76 12.76
C THR A 343 -5.78 5.34 11.90
N PRO A 344 -6.46 6.26 11.22
CA PRO A 344 -7.35 5.89 10.14
C PRO A 344 -6.63 5.11 9.04
N THR A 345 -7.39 4.45 8.17
CA THR A 345 -6.85 3.85 6.96
C THR A 345 -6.35 4.92 5.99
N GLY A 346 -5.16 4.74 5.46
CA GLY A 346 -4.53 5.65 4.51
C GLY A 346 -3.13 6.06 4.92
N TRP A 347 -2.17 5.88 4.01
CA TRP A 347 -0.75 6.07 4.29
C TRP A 347 -0.37 7.51 4.68
N LYS A 348 -1.18 8.50 4.27
CA LYS A 348 -0.98 9.92 4.63
C LYS A 348 -0.91 10.17 6.15
N PHE A 349 -1.62 9.36 6.96
CA PHE A 349 -1.59 9.51 8.42
C PHE A 349 -0.26 9.06 9.03
N PHE A 350 0.37 8.06 8.43
CA PHE A 350 1.72 7.66 8.85
C PHE A 350 2.77 8.69 8.47
N GLY A 351 2.60 9.39 7.36
CA GLY A 351 3.53 10.41 6.88
C GLY A 351 3.85 11.49 7.93
N ASN A 352 2.83 12.02 8.60
CA ASN A 352 3.02 13.01 9.66
C ASN A 352 3.83 12.45 10.85
N LEU A 353 3.51 11.23 11.28
CA LEU A 353 4.20 10.56 12.39
C LEU A 353 5.66 10.23 12.04
N LEU A 354 5.92 9.79 10.79
CA LEU A 354 7.26 9.54 10.27
C LEU A 354 8.10 10.83 10.21
N ASP A 355 7.53 11.92 9.68
CA ASP A 355 8.22 13.20 9.56
C ASP A 355 8.51 13.83 10.94
N ALA A 356 7.60 13.64 11.90
CA ALA A 356 7.79 14.04 13.29
C ALA A 356 8.70 13.09 14.10
N ARG A 357 9.21 12.02 13.48
CA ARG A 357 10.06 10.99 14.12
C ARG A 357 9.41 10.34 15.34
N ARG A 358 8.09 10.17 15.30
CA ARG A 358 7.33 9.49 16.35
C ARG A 358 7.24 8.00 16.14
N ILE A 359 7.41 7.54 14.91
CA ILE A 359 7.41 6.12 14.53
C ILE A 359 8.59 5.80 13.61
N THR A 360 8.98 4.54 13.63
CA THR A 360 9.95 3.97 12.68
C THR A 360 9.26 3.02 11.72
N LEU A 361 8.33 2.18 12.19
CA LEU A 361 7.61 1.19 11.40
C LEU A 361 6.11 1.49 11.38
N CYS A 362 5.48 1.17 10.27
CA CYS A 362 4.03 1.27 10.14
C CYS A 362 3.47 0.23 9.16
N GLY A 363 2.18 -0.06 9.29
CA GLY A 363 1.54 -1.02 8.40
C GLY A 363 0.02 -1.04 8.46
N GLU A 364 -0.55 -1.67 7.45
CA GLU A 364 -1.99 -1.86 7.26
C GLU A 364 -2.30 -3.33 6.98
N GLU A 365 -3.50 -3.77 7.36
CA GLU A 365 -4.02 -5.12 7.11
C GLU A 365 -4.15 -5.44 5.61
N SER A 366 -4.15 -4.40 4.79
CA SER A 366 -4.26 -4.47 3.34
C SER A 366 -2.93 -4.74 2.64
N PHE A 367 -2.02 -5.49 3.27
CA PHE A 367 -0.72 -5.89 2.75
C PHE A 367 0.31 -4.76 2.57
N GLY A 368 0.08 -3.60 3.19
CA GLY A 368 1.01 -2.46 3.17
C GLY A 368 1.86 -2.40 4.44
N THR A 369 3.19 -2.38 4.27
CA THR A 369 4.15 -2.24 5.36
C THR A 369 5.26 -1.28 4.93
N GLY A 370 5.83 -0.53 5.86
CA GLY A 370 6.94 0.37 5.57
C GLY A 370 7.62 0.89 6.81
N SER A 371 8.62 1.71 6.60
CA SER A 371 9.37 2.37 7.66
C SER A 371 9.72 3.82 7.28
N ASP A 372 10.53 4.45 8.09
CA ASP A 372 11.01 5.82 7.90
C ASP A 372 12.03 5.97 6.74
N HIS A 373 12.39 4.87 6.06
CA HIS A 373 13.33 4.89 4.91
C HIS A 373 12.77 5.65 3.70
N VAL A 374 11.47 5.50 3.47
CA VAL A 374 10.70 6.28 2.47
C VAL A 374 9.41 6.81 3.12
N ARG A 375 8.49 7.39 2.34
CA ARG A 375 7.18 7.88 2.83
C ARG A 375 6.00 7.19 2.16
N GLU A 376 6.25 6.02 1.58
CA GLU A 376 5.25 5.13 0.98
C GLU A 376 5.36 3.73 1.60
N LYS A 377 4.33 2.91 1.40
CA LYS A 377 4.41 1.45 1.60
C LYS A 377 5.49 0.90 0.69
N ASP A 378 6.12 -0.19 1.11
CA ASP A 378 7.20 -0.79 0.34
C ASP A 378 7.17 -2.32 0.41
N GLY A 379 6.73 -2.93 -0.67
CA GLY A 379 6.56 -4.38 -0.73
C GLY A 379 7.88 -5.13 -0.71
N LEU A 380 8.82 -4.72 -1.55
CA LEU A 380 10.12 -5.42 -1.64
C LEU A 380 11.00 -5.19 -0.41
N TRP A 381 10.91 -4.03 0.23
CA TRP A 381 11.54 -3.77 1.53
C TRP A 381 11.05 -4.79 2.59
N ALA A 382 9.74 -5.04 2.67
CA ALA A 382 9.20 -6.02 3.60
C ALA A 382 9.71 -7.45 3.31
N VAL A 383 9.82 -7.82 2.03
CA VAL A 383 10.40 -9.09 1.60
C VAL A 383 11.87 -9.20 2.01
N LEU A 384 12.68 -8.16 1.79
CA LEU A 384 14.08 -8.12 2.20
C LEU A 384 14.23 -8.16 3.71
N PHE A 385 13.32 -7.54 4.45
CA PHE A 385 13.30 -7.63 5.90
C PHE A 385 13.10 -9.08 6.37
N TRP A 386 12.12 -9.78 5.81
CA TRP A 386 11.90 -11.21 6.08
C TRP A 386 13.10 -12.06 5.71
N LEU A 387 13.72 -11.83 4.54
CA LEU A 387 14.94 -12.54 4.14
C LEU A 387 16.09 -12.30 5.12
N ASN A 388 16.24 -11.08 5.62
CA ASN A 388 17.23 -10.75 6.64
C ASN A 388 16.98 -11.52 7.95
N LEU A 389 15.71 -11.62 8.39
CA LEU A 389 15.35 -12.42 9.57
C LEU A 389 15.60 -13.91 9.34
N LEU A 390 15.24 -14.45 8.19
CA LEU A 390 15.50 -15.85 7.84
C LEU A 390 17.00 -16.15 7.82
N ALA A 391 17.82 -15.25 7.28
CA ALA A 391 19.27 -15.39 7.26
C ALA A 391 19.90 -15.40 8.67
N ILE A 392 19.41 -14.54 9.57
CA ILE A 392 19.97 -14.42 10.92
C ILE A 392 19.44 -15.48 11.87
N LEU A 393 18.12 -15.74 11.84
CA LEU A 393 17.47 -16.67 12.76
C LEU A 393 17.67 -18.14 12.36
N GLN A 394 17.95 -18.42 11.10
CA GLN A 394 18.12 -19.78 10.56
C GLN A 394 16.92 -20.70 10.88
N GLN A 395 15.71 -20.14 10.80
CA GLN A 395 14.46 -20.83 11.14
C GLN A 395 13.44 -20.67 10.01
N PRO A 396 12.56 -21.68 9.78
CA PRO A 396 11.44 -21.52 8.86
C PRO A 396 10.48 -20.42 9.29
N VAL A 397 9.79 -19.80 8.31
CA VAL A 397 8.79 -18.75 8.54
C VAL A 397 7.77 -19.15 9.61
N ALA A 398 7.18 -20.34 9.51
CA ALA A 398 6.18 -20.84 10.46
C ALA A 398 6.72 -20.91 11.90
N THR A 399 8.01 -21.26 12.08
CA THR A 399 8.63 -21.29 13.39
C THR A 399 8.79 -19.87 13.95
N ILE A 400 9.26 -18.93 13.14
CA ILE A 400 9.40 -17.52 13.55
C ILE A 400 8.05 -16.96 14.00
N VAL A 401 6.97 -17.24 13.24
CA VAL A 401 5.62 -16.77 13.57
C VAL A 401 5.11 -17.43 14.86
N ARG A 402 5.26 -18.76 15.03
CA ARG A 402 4.83 -19.46 16.24
C ARG A 402 5.59 -19.03 17.47
N ASP A 403 6.90 -18.76 17.36
CA ASP A 403 7.71 -18.22 18.47
C ASP A 403 7.26 -16.81 18.84
N HIS A 404 6.89 -16.00 17.88
CA HIS A 404 6.29 -14.70 18.10
C HIS A 404 4.97 -14.83 18.89
N TRP A 405 4.05 -15.71 18.46
CA TRP A 405 2.79 -15.96 19.17
C TRP A 405 3.01 -16.47 20.59
N ARG A 406 3.97 -17.38 20.81
CA ARG A 406 4.31 -17.85 22.18
C ARG A 406 4.73 -16.71 23.09
N ARG A 407 5.42 -15.72 22.55
CA ARG A 407 5.93 -14.58 23.32
C ARG A 407 4.88 -13.49 23.56
N TYR A 408 4.06 -13.18 22.57
CA TYR A 408 3.16 -12.02 22.59
C TYR A 408 1.69 -12.39 22.61
N GLY A 409 1.33 -13.67 22.47
CA GLY A 409 -0.01 -14.15 22.17
C GLY A 409 -0.34 -14.08 20.68
N ARG A 410 -1.38 -14.80 20.27
CA ARG A 410 -1.87 -14.77 18.89
C ARG A 410 -3.09 -13.89 18.77
N ASN A 411 -3.07 -12.97 17.82
CA ASN A 411 -4.26 -12.26 17.37
C ASN A 411 -4.81 -12.99 16.14
N TYR A 412 -5.84 -13.84 16.34
CA TYR A 412 -6.60 -14.39 15.22
C TYR A 412 -7.31 -13.26 14.51
N TYR A 413 -7.26 -13.24 13.19
CA TYR A 413 -7.74 -12.11 12.42
C TYR A 413 -8.32 -12.57 11.08
N THR A 414 -9.43 -11.94 10.66
CA THR A 414 -10.01 -12.08 9.32
C THR A 414 -10.77 -10.81 8.94
N ARG A 415 -10.90 -10.57 7.65
CA ARG A 415 -11.73 -9.52 7.07
C ARG A 415 -12.80 -10.15 6.18
N HIS A 416 -14.03 -9.74 6.38
CA HIS A 416 -15.18 -10.11 5.57
C HIS A 416 -15.65 -8.90 4.77
N ASP A 417 -15.59 -8.98 3.45
CA ASP A 417 -16.04 -7.95 2.53
C ASP A 417 -17.39 -8.35 1.91
N TYR A 418 -18.39 -7.47 2.04
CA TYR A 418 -19.69 -7.58 1.39
C TYR A 418 -19.70 -6.53 0.27
N GLU A 419 -19.47 -7.00 -0.96
CA GLU A 419 -19.22 -6.16 -2.12
C GLU A 419 -20.50 -5.87 -2.91
N GLY A 420 -20.55 -4.73 -3.63
CA GLY A 420 -21.66 -4.38 -4.50
C GLY A 420 -23.01 -4.30 -3.78
N VAL A 421 -23.00 -3.99 -2.47
CA VAL A 421 -24.24 -3.82 -1.70
C VAL A 421 -24.91 -2.49 -2.03
N ASP A 422 -26.23 -2.43 -1.86
CA ASP A 422 -26.96 -1.18 -2.01
C ASP A 422 -26.41 -0.12 -1.06
N LYS A 423 -26.02 1.03 -1.61
CA LYS A 423 -25.37 2.09 -0.85
C LYS A 423 -26.26 2.64 0.26
N ALA A 424 -27.55 2.84 -0.01
CA ALA A 424 -28.47 3.38 0.96
C ALA A 424 -28.69 2.40 2.13
N ALA A 425 -28.85 1.10 1.84
CA ALA A 425 -28.97 0.07 2.84
C ALA A 425 -27.71 -0.06 3.71
N ALA A 426 -26.51 0.05 3.11
CA ALA A 426 -25.25 0.01 3.83
C ALA A 426 -25.04 1.26 4.72
N GLU A 427 -25.39 2.44 4.21
CA GLU A 427 -25.36 3.69 5.00
C GLU A 427 -26.36 3.64 6.16
N GLU A 428 -27.56 3.11 5.94
CA GLU A 428 -28.54 2.91 7.00
C GLU A 428 -28.05 1.94 8.08
N LEU A 429 -27.41 0.83 7.68
CA LEU A 429 -26.81 -0.12 8.61
C LEU A 429 -25.80 0.57 9.52
N ILE A 430 -24.86 1.35 8.96
CA ILE A 430 -23.87 2.10 9.74
C ILE A 430 -24.52 3.13 10.66
N GLN A 431 -25.56 3.83 10.20
CA GLN A 431 -26.29 4.79 11.03
C GLN A 431 -26.98 4.12 12.22
N GLN A 432 -27.61 2.97 12.01
CA GLN A 432 -28.24 2.21 13.08
C GLN A 432 -27.21 1.72 14.11
N LEU A 433 -26.04 1.26 13.66
CA LEU A 433 -24.94 0.93 14.56
C LEU A 433 -24.52 2.14 15.41
N ARG A 434 -24.37 3.33 14.81
CA ARG A 434 -24.04 4.55 15.53
C ARG A 434 -25.05 4.88 16.64
N PHE A 435 -26.33 4.72 16.39
CA PHE A 435 -27.37 4.96 17.40
C PHE A 435 -27.31 3.98 18.58
N SER A 436 -26.90 2.74 18.33
CA SER A 436 -26.83 1.71 19.37
C SER A 436 -25.52 1.70 20.17
N LEU A 437 -24.50 2.46 19.77
CA LEU A 437 -23.16 2.39 20.37
C LEU A 437 -23.15 2.58 21.89
N GLN A 438 -23.94 3.51 22.41
CA GLN A 438 -24.00 3.80 23.85
C GLN A 438 -24.67 2.69 24.69
N GLU A 439 -25.44 1.83 24.03
CA GLU A 439 -26.19 0.74 24.70
C GLU A 439 -25.39 -0.57 24.74
N LEU A 440 -24.32 -0.69 23.95
CA LEU A 440 -23.53 -1.92 23.81
C LEU A 440 -22.59 -2.22 24.98
N PRO A 441 -21.90 -1.24 25.59
CA PRO A 441 -20.96 -1.52 26.68
C PRO A 441 -21.66 -2.22 27.86
N GLY A 442 -21.03 -3.31 28.33
CA GLY A 442 -21.57 -4.15 29.39
C GLY A 442 -22.53 -5.24 28.92
N GLN A 443 -23.01 -5.23 27.68
CA GLN A 443 -23.78 -6.34 27.12
C GLN A 443 -22.91 -7.56 26.89
N GLU A 444 -23.50 -8.74 27.00
CA GLU A 444 -22.85 -10.02 26.76
C GLU A 444 -23.35 -10.66 25.46
N PHE A 445 -22.43 -11.09 24.62
CA PHE A 445 -22.69 -11.82 23.39
C PHE A 445 -21.82 -13.08 23.35
N GLU A 446 -22.42 -14.24 23.30
CA GLU A 446 -21.72 -15.55 23.23
C GLU A 446 -20.57 -15.67 24.25
N GLY A 447 -20.83 -15.24 25.50
CA GLY A 447 -19.85 -15.28 26.58
C GLY A 447 -18.82 -14.15 26.58
N ARG A 448 -18.90 -13.20 25.64
CA ARG A 448 -18.02 -12.03 25.56
C ARG A 448 -18.72 -10.77 26.01
N ILE A 449 -18.14 -10.04 26.93
CA ILE A 449 -18.69 -8.79 27.44
C ILE A 449 -18.09 -7.63 26.66
N VAL A 450 -18.95 -6.78 26.10
CA VAL A 450 -18.51 -5.56 25.41
C VAL A 450 -17.89 -4.61 26.44
N ASP A 451 -16.67 -4.20 26.18
CA ASP A 451 -15.91 -3.25 26.99
C ASP A 451 -16.14 -1.81 26.53
N TYR A 452 -16.04 -1.58 25.22
CA TYR A 452 -16.30 -0.30 24.59
C TYR A 452 -16.97 -0.46 23.22
N ALA A 453 -17.70 0.57 22.80
CA ALA A 453 -18.21 0.70 21.44
C ALA A 453 -18.17 2.18 21.03
N ASP A 454 -17.53 2.49 19.91
CA ASP A 454 -17.39 3.86 19.44
C ASP A 454 -17.37 3.97 17.91
N ASP A 455 -17.53 5.20 17.42
CA ASP A 455 -17.19 5.58 16.05
C ASP A 455 -15.81 6.26 16.07
N PHE A 456 -14.82 5.59 15.54
CA PHE A 456 -13.43 6.00 15.65
C PHE A 456 -13.19 7.38 15.06
N ALA A 457 -12.64 8.26 15.86
CA ALA A 457 -12.15 9.57 15.48
C ALA A 457 -10.66 9.67 15.84
N TYR A 458 -9.88 10.21 14.93
CA TYR A 458 -8.44 10.38 15.09
C TYR A 458 -8.10 11.86 15.17
N THR A 459 -7.38 12.24 16.20
CA THR A 459 -6.72 13.56 16.29
C THR A 459 -5.24 13.33 16.06
N ASP A 460 -4.70 13.91 14.97
CA ASP A 460 -3.29 13.79 14.65
C ASP A 460 -2.44 14.48 15.72
N PRO A 461 -1.52 13.77 16.39
CA PRO A 461 -0.73 14.34 17.48
C PRO A 461 0.36 15.32 17.00
N VAL A 462 0.55 15.47 15.68
CA VAL A 462 1.56 16.34 15.09
C VAL A 462 0.97 17.70 14.73
N ASP A 463 -0.16 17.72 14.01
CA ASP A 463 -0.77 18.95 13.49
C ASP A 463 -2.13 19.28 14.11
N GLY A 464 -2.68 18.40 14.95
CA GLY A 464 -3.97 18.59 15.62
C GLY A 464 -5.18 18.42 14.70
N SER A 465 -4.99 17.98 13.45
CA SER A 465 -6.11 17.73 12.54
C SER A 465 -6.99 16.58 13.03
N VAL A 466 -8.30 16.69 12.78
CA VAL A 466 -9.29 15.70 13.25
C VAL A 466 -9.94 14.99 12.06
N SER A 467 -9.92 13.66 12.09
CA SER A 467 -10.61 12.79 11.12
C SER A 467 -11.65 11.97 11.87
N ALA A 468 -12.93 12.35 11.78
CA ALA A 468 -14.04 11.65 12.40
C ALA A 468 -14.68 10.58 11.49
N ASN A 469 -15.53 9.73 12.06
CA ASN A 469 -16.31 8.71 11.35
C ASN A 469 -15.44 7.74 10.54
N GLN A 470 -14.34 7.27 11.13
CA GLN A 470 -13.37 6.42 10.45
C GLN A 470 -13.70 4.92 10.51
N GLY A 471 -14.73 4.55 11.23
CA GLY A 471 -15.26 3.20 11.38
C GLY A 471 -15.77 2.92 12.78
N ILE A 472 -16.71 2.00 12.88
CA ILE A 472 -17.30 1.60 14.14
C ILE A 472 -16.47 0.49 14.75
N ARG A 473 -16.08 0.65 16.03
CA ARG A 473 -15.35 -0.36 16.80
C ARG A 473 -16.21 -0.89 17.95
N ILE A 474 -16.18 -2.20 18.12
CA ILE A 474 -16.75 -2.89 19.28
C ILE A 474 -15.64 -3.74 19.87
N GLY A 475 -15.14 -3.37 21.04
CA GLY A 475 -14.11 -4.10 21.77
C GLY A 475 -14.69 -4.87 22.93
N PHE A 476 -14.11 -6.04 23.21
CA PHE A 476 -14.53 -6.94 24.26
C PHE A 476 -13.46 -7.04 25.36
N ARG A 477 -13.89 -7.37 26.60
CA ARG A 477 -12.96 -7.49 27.75
C ARG A 477 -11.87 -8.53 27.59
N ASP A 478 -12.07 -9.52 26.75
CA ASP A 478 -11.07 -10.55 26.43
C ASP A 478 -10.02 -10.09 25.38
N GLY A 479 -10.07 -8.83 24.94
CA GLY A 479 -9.19 -8.27 23.92
C GLY A 479 -9.64 -8.56 22.49
N SER A 480 -10.78 -9.21 22.29
CA SER A 480 -11.36 -9.39 20.95
C SER A 480 -12.00 -8.10 20.46
N ARG A 481 -12.14 -7.97 19.13
CA ARG A 481 -12.65 -6.74 18.52
C ARG A 481 -13.40 -7.02 17.22
N ILE A 482 -14.43 -6.24 16.96
CA ILE A 482 -15.14 -6.17 15.67
C ILE A 482 -15.05 -4.73 15.17
N VAL A 483 -14.72 -4.55 13.90
CA VAL A 483 -14.72 -3.23 13.25
C VAL A 483 -15.58 -3.26 12.00
N PHE A 484 -16.42 -2.25 11.83
CA PHE A 484 -17.23 -2.06 10.64
C PHE A 484 -16.81 -0.80 9.91
N ARG A 485 -16.54 -0.93 8.61
CA ARG A 485 -16.21 0.20 7.73
C ARG A 485 -17.00 0.11 6.45
N LEU A 486 -17.47 1.25 5.98
CA LEU A 486 -18.06 1.38 4.66
C LEU A 486 -17.03 2.00 3.71
N SER A 487 -16.69 1.28 2.65
CA SER A 487 -15.81 1.78 1.60
C SER A 487 -16.63 2.34 0.46
N GLY A 488 -16.37 3.62 0.10
CA GLY A 488 -17.01 4.29 -1.03
C GLY A 488 -16.22 4.25 -2.33
N THR A 489 -15.18 3.39 -2.43
CA THR A 489 -14.25 3.40 -3.57
C THR A 489 -14.67 2.52 -4.76
N GLY A 490 -15.82 1.86 -4.69
CA GLY A 490 -16.36 1.09 -5.82
C GLY A 490 -16.97 2.00 -6.90
N THR A 491 -16.74 1.68 -8.16
CA THR A 491 -17.41 2.33 -9.29
C THR A 491 -18.89 1.92 -9.38
N GLU A 492 -19.27 0.83 -8.69
CA GLU A 492 -20.63 0.31 -8.62
C GLU A 492 -20.91 -0.20 -7.19
N GLY A 493 -21.93 0.38 -6.52
CA GLY A 493 -22.34 0.01 -5.17
C GLY A 493 -21.38 0.46 -4.06
N ALA A 494 -21.61 -0.05 -2.86
CA ALA A 494 -20.75 0.14 -1.70
C ALA A 494 -20.17 -1.21 -1.25
N THR A 495 -19.07 -1.19 -0.49
CA THR A 495 -18.51 -2.37 0.16
C THR A 495 -18.54 -2.18 1.67
N LEU A 496 -19.30 -3.04 2.37
CA LEU A 496 -19.19 -3.14 3.83
C LEU A 496 -18.04 -4.09 4.17
N ARG A 497 -17.09 -3.60 4.95
CA ARG A 497 -15.96 -4.38 5.47
C ARG A 497 -16.13 -4.62 6.96
N VAL A 498 -16.05 -5.87 7.35
CA VAL A 498 -16.13 -6.31 8.76
C VAL A 498 -14.81 -6.98 9.11
N TYR A 499 -14.10 -6.40 10.06
CA TYR A 499 -12.84 -6.93 10.56
C TYR A 499 -13.08 -7.59 11.91
N LEU A 500 -12.56 -8.78 12.08
CA LEU A 500 -12.80 -9.65 13.23
C LEU A 500 -11.47 -10.06 13.82
N GLU A 501 -11.28 -9.80 15.11
CA GLU A 501 -10.04 -10.07 15.83
C GLU A 501 -10.33 -10.75 17.16
N ALA A 502 -9.66 -11.88 17.42
CA ALA A 502 -9.71 -12.57 18.71
C ALA A 502 -8.31 -12.78 19.26
N PHE A 503 -8.08 -12.32 20.50
CA PHE A 503 -6.82 -12.52 21.17
C PHE A 503 -6.80 -13.84 21.94
N GLU A 504 -5.70 -14.60 21.79
CA GLU A 504 -5.45 -15.85 22.49
C GLU A 504 -4.07 -15.81 23.17
N ALA A 505 -4.07 -15.88 24.48
CA ALA A 505 -2.85 -15.87 25.29
C ALA A 505 -2.26 -17.26 25.51
N ASP A 506 -3.11 -18.32 25.45
CA ASP A 506 -2.68 -19.69 25.71
C ASP A 506 -1.97 -20.30 24.50
N PRO A 507 -0.65 -20.60 24.59
CA PRO A 507 0.10 -21.18 23.49
C PRO A 507 -0.44 -22.51 22.95
N SER A 508 -1.14 -23.29 23.80
CA SER A 508 -1.73 -24.56 23.38
C SER A 508 -2.89 -24.38 22.38
N ARG A 509 -3.39 -23.17 22.23
CA ARG A 509 -4.50 -22.81 21.35
C ARG A 509 -4.08 -21.95 20.14
N HIS A 510 -2.78 -21.74 19.96
CA HIS A 510 -2.28 -20.91 18.85
C HIS A 510 -2.35 -21.59 17.47
N ASP A 511 -2.49 -22.91 17.40
CA ASP A 511 -2.58 -23.66 16.14
C ASP A 511 -4.03 -24.07 15.80
N LEU A 512 -5.06 -23.45 16.42
CA LEU A 512 -6.46 -23.69 16.06
C LEU A 512 -6.78 -23.03 14.70
N GLU A 513 -7.79 -23.55 14.03
CA GLU A 513 -8.26 -23.00 12.76
C GLU A 513 -8.88 -21.61 12.97
N PRO A 514 -8.41 -20.56 12.25
CA PRO A 514 -8.92 -19.20 12.42
C PRO A 514 -10.43 -19.09 12.22
N ALA A 515 -11.01 -19.80 11.26
CA ALA A 515 -12.43 -19.79 10.99
C ALA A 515 -13.27 -20.29 12.19
N GLU A 516 -12.76 -21.28 12.94
CA GLU A 516 -13.45 -21.80 14.13
C GLU A 516 -13.36 -20.80 15.29
N VAL A 517 -12.17 -20.23 15.54
CA VAL A 517 -11.96 -19.28 16.63
C VAL A 517 -12.76 -17.99 16.41
N LEU A 518 -12.86 -17.53 15.17
CA LEU A 518 -13.55 -16.28 14.81
C LEU A 518 -15.05 -16.44 14.54
N ALA A 519 -15.57 -17.67 14.41
CA ALA A 519 -16.99 -17.92 14.15
C ALA A 519 -17.95 -17.23 15.14
N PRO A 520 -17.68 -17.18 16.47
CA PRO A 520 -18.52 -16.44 17.39
C PRO A 520 -18.58 -14.94 17.06
N LEU A 521 -17.45 -14.33 16.70
CA LEU A 521 -17.41 -12.89 16.35
C LEU A 521 -18.16 -12.61 15.04
N VAL A 522 -18.14 -13.53 14.08
CA VAL A 522 -18.96 -13.42 12.85
C VAL A 522 -20.43 -13.37 13.19
N ARG A 523 -20.90 -14.26 14.08
CA ARG A 523 -22.31 -14.27 14.52
C ARG A 523 -22.68 -13.02 15.31
N ILE A 524 -21.78 -12.53 16.17
CA ILE A 524 -21.99 -11.29 16.92
C ILE A 524 -22.09 -10.11 15.96
N ALA A 525 -21.20 -10.03 14.97
CA ALA A 525 -21.21 -8.96 13.96
C ALA A 525 -22.56 -8.93 13.21
N ASP A 526 -23.04 -10.09 12.75
CA ASP A 526 -24.33 -10.18 12.08
C ASP A 526 -25.50 -9.79 13.02
N ARG A 527 -25.47 -10.28 14.27
CA ARG A 527 -26.51 -9.98 15.27
C ARG A 527 -26.59 -8.48 15.60
N VAL A 528 -25.44 -7.82 15.76
CA VAL A 528 -25.38 -6.40 16.15
C VAL A 528 -25.70 -5.48 14.97
N ALA A 529 -25.17 -5.79 13.79
CA ALA A 529 -25.34 -4.96 12.59
C ALA A 529 -26.57 -5.35 11.75
N GLY A 530 -27.09 -6.57 11.90
CA GLY A 530 -28.19 -7.08 11.08
C GLY A 530 -27.81 -7.27 9.61
N ILE A 531 -26.57 -7.72 9.34
CA ILE A 531 -25.98 -7.77 7.99
C ILE A 531 -26.86 -8.58 7.04
N ARG A 532 -27.24 -9.81 7.42
CA ARG A 532 -28.09 -10.68 6.59
C ARG A 532 -29.42 -10.05 6.27
N HIS A 533 -30.07 -9.49 7.28
CA HIS A 533 -31.40 -8.91 7.14
C HIS A 533 -31.38 -7.62 6.30
N ARG A 534 -30.38 -6.75 6.50
CA ARG A 534 -30.34 -5.42 5.87
C ARG A 534 -29.74 -5.44 4.48
N LEU A 535 -28.70 -6.25 4.27
CA LEU A 535 -28.00 -6.32 2.99
C LEU A 535 -28.42 -7.51 2.11
N GLY A 536 -29.26 -8.43 2.66
CA GLY A 536 -29.69 -9.64 1.94
C GLY A 536 -28.52 -10.59 1.59
N ARG A 537 -27.45 -10.57 2.41
CA ARG A 537 -26.23 -11.37 2.18
C ARG A 537 -26.09 -12.44 3.27
N GLU A 538 -26.14 -13.71 2.88
CA GLU A 538 -25.96 -14.84 3.80
C GLU A 538 -24.51 -15.02 4.26
N ARG A 539 -23.56 -14.61 3.43
CA ARG A 539 -22.11 -14.68 3.68
C ARG A 539 -21.38 -13.52 3.00
N ALA A 540 -20.16 -13.24 3.42
CA ALA A 540 -19.27 -12.31 2.74
C ALA A 540 -18.91 -12.82 1.34
N ASP A 541 -18.68 -11.88 0.41
CA ASP A 541 -18.25 -12.18 -0.96
C ASP A 541 -16.75 -12.53 -0.97
N VAL A 542 -15.97 -11.84 -0.13
CA VAL A 542 -14.52 -12.09 0.03
C VAL A 542 -14.21 -12.25 1.52
N ILE A 543 -13.37 -13.24 1.83
CA ILE A 543 -12.83 -13.50 3.18
C ILE A 543 -11.31 -13.57 3.04
N THR A 544 -10.60 -12.73 3.79
CA THR A 544 -9.13 -12.67 3.79
C THR A 544 -8.56 -12.73 5.19
#